data_e5815522dedcf94c1e4f74af2a6f862d
#
_entry.id   e5815522dedcf94c1e4f74af2a6f862d
#
_cell.length_a   1.000
_cell.length_b   1.000
_cell.length_c   1.000
_cell.angle_alpha   90.00
_cell.angle_beta   90.00
_cell.angle_gamma   90.00
#
_symmetry.space_group_name_H-M   'P 1'
#
loop_
_entity.id
_entity.type
_entity.pdbx_description
1 polymer ?
#
loop_
_entity_poly.entity_id
_entity_poly.type
_entity_poly.pdbx_seq_one_letter_code
_entity_poly.pdbx_strand_id
1 'polypeptide(L)'
;LNTGPAVSKTLRTVLNKSGGIRKAGDLCIVDLLHNEGDVVGAAALHLGSGAPVIVSAKATVLATGGLTRLYRRNSASANMGGDGYALALRSGASLVDMEFVQFFPIGHLAPRLIGMDPIMWDPFRYKLGGRLLNNRMEEFTQHYGVAEDGKYVITRDVGSYAILKEVEAGRGSPHGGVYLSFQHCPEGALRESF
;
A
#
# COMPACT_ATOMS: atom_id res chain seq x y z
N LEU A 1 -1.64 15.15 8.10
CA LEU A 1 -1.33 13.85 8.72
C LEU A 1 0.03 13.34 8.22
N ASN A 2 1.09 13.63 8.98
CA ASN A 2 2.48 13.33 8.58
C ASN A 2 3.10 12.18 9.40
N THR A 3 2.30 11.20 9.85
CA THR A 3 2.76 10.14 10.73
C THR A 3 3.87 9.30 10.09
N GLY A 4 3.68 8.83 8.87
CA GLY A 4 4.69 8.04 8.16
C GLY A 4 6.02 8.78 7.99
N PRO A 5 6.06 9.99 7.40
CA PRO A 5 7.25 10.80 7.29
C PRO A 5 7.91 11.13 8.63
N ALA A 6 7.13 11.41 9.69
CA ALA A 6 7.65 11.71 11.02
C ALA A 6 8.36 10.49 11.64
N VAL A 7 7.72 9.31 11.60
CA VAL A 7 8.30 8.06 12.07
C VAL A 7 9.59 7.74 11.32
N SER A 8 9.54 7.77 9.98
CA SER A 8 10.71 7.48 9.13
C SER A 8 11.87 8.45 9.40
N LYS A 9 11.57 9.75 9.57
CA LYS A 9 12.59 10.77 9.92
C LYS A 9 13.22 10.48 11.27
N THR A 10 12.42 10.17 12.28
CA THR A 10 12.89 9.86 13.64
C THR A 10 13.78 8.63 13.62
N LEU A 11 13.33 7.53 13.03
CA LEU A 11 14.10 6.29 12.95
C LEU A 11 15.41 6.48 12.18
N ARG A 12 15.40 7.18 11.06
CA ARG A 12 16.63 7.54 10.33
C ARG A 12 17.59 8.37 11.17
N THR A 13 17.08 9.31 11.94
CA THR A 13 17.92 10.15 12.80
C THR A 13 18.58 9.32 13.90
N VAL A 14 17.84 8.42 14.54
CA VAL A 14 18.39 7.51 15.55
C VAL A 14 19.43 6.59 14.92
N LEU A 15 19.10 5.96 13.79
CA LEU A 15 20.03 5.09 13.06
C LEU A 15 21.33 5.81 12.66
N ASN A 16 21.23 7.08 12.24
CA ASN A 16 22.40 7.87 11.84
C ASN A 16 23.30 8.25 13.02
N LYS A 17 22.72 8.39 14.22
CA LYS A 17 23.43 8.70 15.45
C LYS A 17 23.99 7.46 16.16
N SER A 18 23.48 6.28 15.85
CA SER A 18 23.93 5.02 16.44
C SER A 18 25.28 4.62 15.89
N GLY A 19 26.27 4.48 16.75
CA GLY A 19 27.57 3.90 16.41
C GLY A 19 27.46 2.39 16.19
N GLY A 20 28.41 1.82 15.42
CA GLY A 20 28.49 0.36 15.22
C GLY A 20 27.56 -0.22 14.17
N ILE A 21 26.72 0.58 13.52
CA ILE A 21 25.84 0.13 12.44
C ILE A 21 26.45 0.51 11.10
N ARG A 22 26.80 -0.50 10.29
CA ARG A 22 27.20 -0.28 8.89
C ARG A 22 25.94 -0.17 8.02
N LYS A 23 25.88 0.89 7.24
CA LYS A 23 24.83 1.09 6.23
C LYS A 23 25.45 0.88 4.86
N ALA A 24 24.87 -0.01 4.10
CA ALA A 24 25.23 -0.25 2.71
C ALA A 24 24.02 0.02 1.84
N GLY A 25 24.09 1.07 1.02
CA GLY A 25 23.11 1.38 -0.01
C GLY A 25 23.46 0.73 -1.32
N ASP A 26 22.56 0.84 -2.30
CA ASP A 26 22.76 0.41 -3.67
C ASP A 26 23.12 -1.09 -3.82
N LEU A 27 22.65 -1.91 -2.87
CA LEU A 27 22.76 -3.35 -2.91
C LEU A 27 21.40 -3.98 -3.24
N CYS A 28 21.33 -4.70 -4.34
CA CYS A 28 20.21 -5.55 -4.68
C CYS A 28 20.48 -6.96 -4.13
N ILE A 29 19.77 -7.34 -3.08
CA ILE A 29 19.87 -8.70 -2.54
C ILE A 29 19.18 -9.66 -3.50
N VAL A 30 19.91 -10.65 -3.98
CA VAL A 30 19.41 -11.62 -4.97
C VAL A 30 19.13 -12.98 -4.37
N ASP A 31 19.82 -13.34 -3.29
CA ASP A 31 19.60 -14.61 -2.60
C ASP A 31 20.08 -14.58 -1.15
N LEU A 32 19.59 -15.54 -0.35
CA LEU A 32 20.11 -15.84 0.98
C LEU A 32 21.11 -16.99 0.90
N LEU A 33 22.19 -16.88 1.65
CA LEU A 33 23.25 -17.89 1.70
C LEU A 33 22.96 -18.88 2.81
N HIS A 34 23.16 -20.16 2.51
CA HIS A 34 22.89 -21.27 3.40
C HIS A 34 24.15 -22.07 3.72
N ASN A 35 24.24 -22.53 4.94
CA ASN A 35 25.22 -23.53 5.36
C ASN A 35 24.54 -24.51 6.32
N GLU A 36 24.53 -25.78 5.98
CA GLU A 36 23.92 -26.86 6.79
C GLU A 36 22.46 -26.63 7.19
N GLY A 37 21.71 -25.88 6.35
CA GLY A 37 20.30 -25.55 6.59
C GLY A 37 20.07 -24.19 7.26
N ASP A 38 21.09 -23.56 7.79
CA ASP A 38 21.01 -22.23 8.40
C ASP A 38 21.29 -21.12 7.40
N VAL A 39 20.61 -19.98 7.54
CA VAL A 39 20.92 -18.78 6.78
C VAL A 39 22.14 -18.08 7.40
N VAL A 40 23.22 -18.02 6.63
CA VAL A 40 24.52 -17.46 7.08
C VAL A 40 24.86 -16.12 6.42
N GLY A 41 23.93 -15.56 5.67
CA GLY A 41 24.16 -14.26 5.01
C GLY A 41 23.32 -14.08 3.79
N ALA A 42 23.77 -13.17 2.90
CA ALA A 42 23.09 -12.84 1.67
C ALA A 42 24.07 -12.59 0.53
N ALA A 43 23.64 -12.93 -0.68
CA ALA A 43 24.28 -12.54 -1.93
C ALA A 43 23.58 -11.31 -2.52
N ALA A 44 24.35 -10.36 -3.00
CA ALA A 44 23.86 -9.13 -3.57
C ALA A 44 24.63 -8.72 -4.82
N LEU A 45 24.04 -7.83 -5.61
CA LEU A 45 24.70 -7.07 -6.66
C LEU A 45 24.76 -5.60 -6.26
N HIS A 46 25.91 -5.00 -6.39
CA HIS A 46 26.05 -3.56 -6.24
C HIS A 46 25.54 -2.87 -7.52
N LEU A 47 24.46 -2.10 -7.39
CA LEU A 47 23.71 -1.56 -8.54
C LEU A 47 24.54 -0.61 -9.40
N GLY A 48 25.45 0.15 -8.83
CA GLY A 48 26.28 1.10 -9.57
C GLY A 48 27.39 0.47 -10.41
N SER A 49 27.97 -0.67 -9.96
CA SER A 49 29.10 -1.34 -10.63
C SER A 49 28.76 -2.70 -11.22
N GLY A 50 27.61 -3.29 -10.87
CA GLY A 50 27.28 -4.67 -11.22
C GLY A 50 28.12 -5.72 -10.46
N ALA A 51 28.98 -5.32 -9.53
CA ALA A 51 29.86 -6.24 -8.82
C ALA A 51 29.06 -7.12 -7.84
N PRO A 52 29.36 -8.43 -7.76
CA PRO A 52 28.78 -9.28 -6.75
C PRO A 52 29.31 -8.93 -5.36
N VAL A 53 28.43 -9.00 -4.36
CA VAL A 53 28.75 -8.73 -2.96
C VAL A 53 28.22 -9.87 -2.11
N ILE A 54 29.07 -10.37 -1.22
CA ILE A 54 28.69 -11.38 -0.22
C ILE A 54 28.67 -10.71 1.15
N VAL A 55 27.56 -10.85 1.84
CA VAL A 55 27.39 -10.39 3.22
C VAL A 55 27.28 -11.63 4.11
N SER A 56 28.30 -11.89 4.91
CA SER A 56 28.24 -12.95 5.93
C SER A 56 27.61 -12.38 7.20
N ALA A 57 26.66 -13.09 7.78
CA ALA A 57 25.95 -12.68 8.99
C ALA A 57 25.54 -13.89 9.82
N LYS A 58 25.59 -13.73 11.15
CA LYS A 58 25.12 -14.77 12.09
C LYS A 58 23.60 -14.88 12.15
N ALA A 59 22.91 -13.84 11.76
CA ALA A 59 21.45 -13.78 11.65
C ALA A 59 21.05 -12.75 10.59
N THR A 60 19.96 -13.02 9.88
CA THR A 60 19.44 -12.13 8.84
C THR A 60 18.00 -11.78 9.16
N VAL A 61 17.67 -10.49 9.13
CA VAL A 61 16.31 -9.97 9.29
C VAL A 61 15.81 -9.50 7.94
N LEU A 62 14.73 -10.10 7.45
CA LEU A 62 14.03 -9.64 6.25
C LEU A 62 13.03 -8.54 6.63
N ALA A 63 13.31 -7.32 6.19
CA ALA A 63 12.47 -6.14 6.41
C ALA A 63 12.19 -5.41 5.08
N THR A 64 11.91 -6.17 4.03
CA THR A 64 11.85 -5.74 2.63
C THR A 64 10.52 -5.13 2.22
N GLY A 65 9.59 -4.97 3.16
CA GLY A 65 8.25 -4.46 2.88
C GLY A 65 7.32 -5.52 2.30
N GLY A 66 6.23 -5.06 1.70
CA GLY A 66 5.17 -5.92 1.20
C GLY A 66 5.29 -6.31 -0.27
N LEU A 67 4.19 -6.82 -0.82
CA LEU A 67 4.11 -7.31 -2.20
C LEU A 67 3.00 -6.64 -3.03
N THR A 68 2.47 -5.53 -2.54
CA THR A 68 1.32 -4.83 -3.15
C THR A 68 1.57 -4.38 -4.59
N ARG A 69 2.84 -4.22 -5.00
CA ARG A 69 3.22 -3.85 -6.37
C ARG A 69 2.91 -4.93 -7.41
N LEU A 70 2.62 -6.15 -7.00
CA LEU A 70 2.15 -7.22 -7.89
C LEU A 70 0.77 -6.92 -8.50
N TYR A 71 -0.02 -6.07 -7.86
CA TYR A 71 -1.32 -5.69 -8.35
C TYR A 71 -1.24 -4.50 -9.28
N ARG A 72 -2.01 -4.54 -10.37
CA ARG A 72 -2.03 -3.50 -11.41
C ARG A 72 -2.39 -2.12 -10.86
N ARG A 73 -3.38 -2.06 -9.97
CA ARG A 73 -3.82 -0.83 -9.31
C ARG A 73 -3.37 -0.86 -7.87
N ASN A 74 -2.37 -0.09 -7.56
CA ASN A 74 -1.81 0.01 -6.23
C ASN A 74 -1.17 1.38 -6.02
N SER A 75 -0.98 1.75 -4.76
CA SER A 75 -0.30 2.98 -4.32
C SER A 75 1.05 2.67 -3.67
N ALA A 76 1.56 1.47 -3.89
CA ALA A 76 2.79 1.01 -3.26
C ALA A 76 4.03 1.63 -3.92
N SER A 77 5.09 1.75 -3.14
CA SER A 77 6.42 2.06 -3.65
C SER A 77 6.88 1.02 -4.69
N ALA A 78 7.67 1.44 -5.67
CA ALA A 78 8.13 0.57 -6.75
C ALA A 78 8.95 -0.65 -6.26
N ASN A 79 9.55 -0.56 -5.07
CA ASN A 79 10.32 -1.62 -4.45
C ASN A 79 9.50 -2.58 -3.55
N MET A 80 8.16 -2.52 -3.59
CA MET A 80 7.29 -3.44 -2.87
C MET A 80 6.82 -4.60 -3.76
N GLY A 81 7.77 -5.25 -4.44
CA GLY A 81 7.53 -6.33 -5.38
C GLY A 81 7.37 -7.72 -4.77
N GLY A 82 7.56 -7.86 -3.47
CA GLY A 82 7.47 -9.16 -2.78
C GLY A 82 8.77 -9.97 -2.80
N ASP A 83 9.90 -9.37 -3.13
CA ASP A 83 11.20 -10.05 -3.22
C ASP A 83 11.57 -10.76 -1.92
N GLY A 84 11.30 -10.15 -0.76
CA GLY A 84 11.55 -10.77 0.54
C GLY A 84 10.74 -12.03 0.79
N TYR A 85 9.50 -12.08 0.32
CA TYR A 85 8.69 -13.30 0.38
C TYR A 85 9.29 -14.40 -0.48
N ALA A 86 9.76 -14.07 -1.67
CA ALA A 86 10.42 -15.02 -2.55
C ALA A 86 11.74 -15.53 -1.96
N LEU A 87 12.55 -14.64 -1.36
CA LEU A 87 13.78 -15.00 -0.65
C LEU A 87 13.49 -15.95 0.52
N ALA A 88 12.49 -15.62 1.34
CA ALA A 88 12.09 -16.44 2.48
C ALA A 88 11.63 -17.85 2.03
N LEU A 89 10.75 -17.91 1.01
CA LEU A 89 10.23 -19.16 0.49
C LEU A 89 11.34 -20.05 -0.08
N ARG A 90 12.27 -19.49 -0.88
CA ARG A 90 13.43 -20.22 -1.39
C ARG A 90 14.35 -20.73 -0.29
N SER A 91 14.34 -20.03 0.85
CA SER A 91 15.11 -20.41 2.04
C SER A 91 14.39 -21.41 2.95
N GLY A 92 13.25 -21.96 2.49
CA GLY A 92 12.51 -22.99 3.24
C GLY A 92 11.52 -22.45 4.27
N ALA A 93 11.28 -21.13 4.32
CA ALA A 93 10.26 -20.57 5.21
C ALA A 93 8.85 -20.89 4.72
N SER A 94 7.94 -21.13 5.66
CA SER A 94 6.51 -21.27 5.37
C SER A 94 5.88 -19.89 5.25
N LEU A 95 5.01 -19.70 4.25
CA LEU A 95 4.18 -18.54 4.11
C LEU A 95 2.77 -18.84 4.63
N VAL A 96 2.21 -17.94 5.41
CA VAL A 96 0.91 -18.08 6.06
C VAL A 96 0.02 -16.93 5.68
N ASP A 97 -1.27 -17.19 5.52
CA ASP A 97 -2.31 -16.19 5.27
C ASP A 97 -2.09 -15.33 3.99
N MET A 98 -1.48 -15.90 2.98
CA MET A 98 -1.14 -15.18 1.74
C MET A 98 -2.37 -14.83 0.89
N GLU A 99 -3.51 -15.46 1.14
CA GLU A 99 -4.81 -15.15 0.54
C GLU A 99 -5.44 -13.86 1.07
N PHE A 100 -5.02 -13.40 2.25
CA PHE A 100 -5.56 -12.19 2.85
C PHE A 100 -4.94 -10.94 2.24
N VAL A 101 -5.61 -10.42 1.22
CA VAL A 101 -5.22 -9.18 0.55
C VAL A 101 -6.27 -8.11 0.82
N GLN A 102 -5.86 -7.00 1.44
CA GLN A 102 -6.75 -5.87 1.63
C GLN A 102 -6.74 -4.96 0.41
N PHE A 103 -7.87 -4.89 -0.28
CA PHE A 103 -8.10 -3.88 -1.29
C PHE A 103 -8.65 -2.60 -0.67
N PHE A 104 -8.20 -1.51 -1.21
CA PHE A 104 -8.49 -0.18 -0.75
C PHE A 104 -9.60 0.40 -1.62
N PRO A 105 -10.73 0.86 -1.07
CA PRO A 105 -11.87 1.24 -1.88
C PRO A 105 -11.63 2.51 -2.69
N ILE A 106 -10.72 3.36 -2.28
CA ILE A 106 -10.53 4.68 -2.87
C ILE A 106 -9.10 4.89 -3.32
N GLY A 107 -8.89 4.71 -4.60
CA GLY A 107 -7.72 5.15 -5.35
C GLY A 107 -8.16 6.13 -6.43
N HIS A 108 -7.36 7.16 -6.70
CA HIS A 108 -7.66 8.10 -7.76
C HIS A 108 -7.40 7.47 -9.13
N LEU A 109 -8.43 7.41 -9.98
CA LEU A 109 -8.33 6.78 -11.29
C LEU A 109 -8.18 7.80 -12.43
N ALA A 110 -8.78 8.97 -12.29
CA ALA A 110 -8.80 9.99 -13.34
C ALA A 110 -9.01 11.41 -12.76
N PRO A 111 -8.33 12.43 -13.32
CA PRO A 111 -7.27 12.30 -14.31
C PRO A 111 -6.05 11.58 -13.71
N ARG A 112 -5.31 10.84 -14.54
CA ARG A 112 -4.09 10.19 -14.06
C ARG A 112 -3.02 11.23 -13.76
N LEU A 113 -2.57 11.29 -12.53
CA LEU A 113 -1.51 12.18 -12.09
C LEU A 113 -0.18 11.44 -12.15
N ILE A 114 0.70 11.86 -13.06
CA ILE A 114 2.02 11.24 -13.25
C ILE A 114 2.91 11.60 -12.06
N GLY A 115 3.51 10.57 -11.44
CA GLY A 115 4.39 10.74 -10.27
C GLY A 115 3.66 11.03 -8.96
N MET A 116 2.34 11.11 -9.00
CA MET A 116 1.50 11.18 -7.81
C MET A 116 0.47 10.06 -7.86
N ASP A 117 0.37 9.34 -6.77
CA ASP A 117 -0.71 8.39 -6.57
C ASP A 117 -1.52 8.89 -5.37
N PRO A 118 -2.38 9.91 -5.57
CA PRO A 118 -3.10 10.52 -4.48
C PRO A 118 -4.07 9.50 -3.94
N ILE A 119 -3.68 8.90 -2.84
CA ILE A 119 -4.54 8.06 -2.04
C ILE A 119 -5.57 8.96 -1.43
N MET A 120 -6.71 9.05 -2.10
CA MET A 120 -7.86 9.83 -1.65
C MET A 120 -8.65 9.09 -0.60
N TRP A 121 -8.02 8.06 -0.03
CA TRP A 121 -8.66 7.36 1.06
C TRP A 121 -8.31 8.08 2.34
N ASP A 122 -9.17 8.35 3.03
CA ASP A 122 -9.04 8.54 4.45
C ASP A 122 -10.38 8.15 5.03
N PRO A 123 -10.48 7.30 6.05
CA PRO A 123 -11.70 7.20 6.84
C PRO A 123 -12.20 8.58 7.23
N PHE A 124 -11.29 9.54 7.27
CA PHE A 124 -11.52 10.95 7.45
C PHE A 124 -12.38 11.56 6.32
N ARG A 125 -12.22 11.18 5.07
CA ARG A 125 -13.03 11.72 3.96
C ARG A 125 -14.43 11.19 3.96
N TYR A 126 -14.63 9.95 4.38
CA TYR A 126 -15.97 9.47 4.70
C TYR A 126 -16.54 10.17 5.94
N LYS A 127 -15.70 10.48 6.93
CA LYS A 127 -16.10 11.28 8.10
C LYS A 127 -16.42 12.72 7.73
N LEU A 128 -15.82 13.25 6.66
CA LEU A 128 -16.18 14.55 6.08
C LEU A 128 -17.51 14.49 5.31
N GLY A 129 -18.07 13.30 5.13
CA GLY A 129 -19.32 13.11 4.45
C GLY A 129 -19.21 12.91 2.94
N GLY A 130 -18.04 12.50 2.42
CA GLY A 130 -17.90 12.10 1.02
C GLY A 130 -18.84 10.95 0.67
N ARG A 131 -19.49 10.99 -0.49
CA ARG A 131 -20.44 9.97 -0.95
C ARG A 131 -19.93 9.26 -2.19
N LEU A 132 -20.16 7.94 -2.26
CA LEU A 132 -19.86 7.16 -3.44
C LEU A 132 -21.07 7.15 -4.36
N LEU A 133 -20.89 7.62 -5.60
CA LEU A 133 -21.93 7.70 -6.60
C LEU A 133 -21.56 6.82 -7.81
N ASN A 134 -22.54 6.12 -8.35
CA ASN A 134 -22.39 5.35 -9.59
C ASN A 134 -22.46 6.28 -10.84
N ASN A 135 -22.46 5.70 -12.06
CA ASN A 135 -22.54 6.49 -13.29
C ASN A 135 -23.90 7.18 -13.53
N ARG A 136 -24.91 6.84 -12.75
CA ARG A 136 -26.22 7.50 -12.73
C ARG A 136 -26.30 8.60 -11.68
N MET A 137 -25.20 8.89 -11.01
CA MET A 137 -25.11 9.82 -9.87
C MET A 137 -25.97 9.40 -8.68
N GLU A 138 -26.23 8.10 -8.55
CA GLU A 138 -26.97 7.50 -7.45
C GLU A 138 -26.00 7.04 -6.37
N GLU A 139 -26.34 7.29 -5.11
CA GLU A 139 -25.65 6.74 -3.96
C GLU A 139 -26.07 5.27 -3.78
N PHE A 140 -25.11 4.36 -3.75
CA PHE A 140 -25.38 2.92 -3.82
C PHE A 140 -24.96 2.13 -2.58
N THR A 141 -24.19 2.71 -1.70
CA THR A 141 -23.57 2.00 -0.57
C THR A 141 -24.59 1.37 0.38
N GLN A 142 -25.74 1.98 0.55
CA GLN A 142 -26.85 1.45 1.36
C GLN A 142 -27.37 0.10 0.87
N HIS A 143 -27.21 -0.24 -0.41
CA HIS A 143 -27.61 -1.52 -0.97
C HIS A 143 -26.65 -2.66 -0.58
N TYR A 144 -25.50 -2.33 0.00
CA TYR A 144 -24.45 -3.27 0.36
C TYR A 144 -24.21 -3.36 1.87
N GLY A 145 -25.17 -2.95 2.69
CA GLY A 145 -25.12 -3.12 4.14
C GLY A 145 -24.38 -2.03 4.90
N VAL A 146 -24.45 -0.79 4.41
CA VAL A 146 -23.89 0.35 5.13
C VAL A 146 -24.89 0.96 6.08
N ALA A 147 -24.50 0.89 7.29
CA ALA A 147 -24.63 1.71 8.49
C ALA A 147 -26.01 2.11 8.98
N GLU A 148 -26.22 1.64 10.14
CA GLU A 148 -27.11 2.15 11.17
C GLU A 148 -26.65 3.54 11.66
N ASP A 149 -27.58 4.37 12.08
CA ASP A 149 -27.40 5.65 12.79
C ASP A 149 -27.01 6.90 11.97
N GLY A 150 -27.32 6.96 10.69
CA GLY A 150 -27.15 8.22 9.92
C GLY A 150 -25.71 8.68 9.77
N LYS A 151 -24.73 7.87 10.16
CA LYS A 151 -23.32 8.12 9.93
C LYS A 151 -22.88 7.36 8.68
N TYR A 152 -22.36 8.09 7.71
CA TYR A 152 -21.80 7.52 6.50
C TYR A 152 -20.45 6.86 6.83
N VAL A 153 -20.49 5.65 7.36
CA VAL A 153 -19.31 4.87 7.70
C VAL A 153 -19.35 3.55 6.93
N ILE A 154 -18.49 3.43 5.93
CA ILE A 154 -18.31 2.18 5.19
C ILE A 154 -16.93 1.59 5.55
N THR A 155 -16.88 0.30 5.83
CA THR A 155 -15.62 -0.41 6.02
C THR A 155 -14.90 -0.59 4.68
N ARG A 156 -13.60 -0.82 4.70
CA ARG A 156 -12.79 -0.91 3.46
C ARG A 156 -13.21 -2.06 2.57
N ASP A 157 -13.49 -3.19 3.15
CA ASP A 157 -13.92 -4.41 2.47
C ASP A 157 -15.29 -4.23 1.83
N VAL A 158 -16.27 -3.72 2.58
CA VAL A 158 -17.61 -3.42 2.05
C VAL A 158 -17.55 -2.35 0.96
N GLY A 159 -16.76 -1.30 1.14
CA GLY A 159 -16.58 -0.27 0.13
C GLY A 159 -15.94 -0.80 -1.16
N SER A 160 -14.92 -1.61 -1.05
CA SER A 160 -14.27 -2.25 -2.21
C SER A 160 -15.24 -3.20 -2.93
N TYR A 161 -15.98 -4.01 -2.18
CA TYR A 161 -16.96 -4.92 -2.72
C TYR A 161 -18.10 -4.18 -3.44
N ALA A 162 -18.66 -3.16 -2.81
CA ALA A 162 -19.74 -2.35 -3.38
C ALA A 162 -19.32 -1.67 -4.70
N ILE A 163 -18.13 -1.08 -4.73
CA ILE A 163 -17.57 -0.48 -5.95
C ILE A 163 -17.39 -1.52 -7.04
N LEU A 164 -16.84 -2.69 -6.72
CA LEU A 164 -16.67 -3.77 -7.69
C LEU A 164 -18.02 -4.18 -8.28
N LYS A 165 -19.04 -4.38 -7.44
CA LYS A 165 -20.39 -4.78 -7.87
C LYS A 165 -21.07 -3.72 -8.75
N GLU A 166 -20.91 -2.45 -8.46
CA GLU A 166 -21.40 -1.37 -9.33
C GLU A 166 -20.70 -1.37 -10.71
N VAL A 167 -19.40 -1.59 -10.72
CA VAL A 167 -18.63 -1.67 -11.97
C VAL A 167 -19.00 -2.90 -12.79
N GLU A 168 -19.12 -4.09 -12.17
CA GLU A 168 -19.54 -5.33 -12.83
C GLU A 168 -20.96 -5.24 -13.40
N ALA A 169 -21.84 -4.52 -12.73
CA ALA A 169 -23.22 -4.28 -13.20
C ALA A 169 -23.32 -3.19 -14.29
N GLY A 170 -22.21 -2.68 -14.79
CA GLY A 170 -22.20 -1.64 -15.83
C GLY A 170 -22.57 -0.24 -15.31
N ARG A 171 -22.62 -0.04 -14.00
CA ARG A 171 -22.89 1.25 -13.36
C ARG A 171 -21.64 1.96 -12.87
N GLY A 172 -20.46 1.49 -13.26
CA GLY A 172 -19.21 2.16 -13.02
C GLY A 172 -19.00 3.40 -13.87
N SER A 173 -18.05 4.25 -13.47
CA SER A 173 -17.61 5.38 -14.28
C SER A 173 -16.84 4.89 -15.53
N PRO A 174 -16.66 5.76 -16.56
CA PRO A 174 -15.88 5.42 -17.75
C PRO A 174 -14.42 4.99 -17.45
N HIS A 175 -13.92 5.30 -16.26
CA HIS A 175 -12.57 4.96 -15.84
C HIS A 175 -12.47 3.64 -15.05
N GLY A 176 -13.59 2.90 -14.94
CA GLY A 176 -13.63 1.60 -14.27
C GLY A 176 -13.61 1.68 -12.75
N GLY A 177 -14.21 2.69 -12.19
CA GLY A 177 -14.46 2.91 -10.77
C GLY A 177 -15.80 3.58 -10.55
N VAL A 178 -15.93 4.36 -9.49
CA VAL A 178 -17.11 5.16 -9.14
C VAL A 178 -16.69 6.60 -8.82
N TYR A 179 -17.62 7.48 -8.57
CA TYR A 179 -17.33 8.86 -8.19
C TYR A 179 -17.32 9.01 -6.67
N LEU A 180 -16.32 9.71 -6.13
CA LEU A 180 -16.32 10.21 -4.77
C LEU A 180 -16.74 11.68 -4.80
N SER A 181 -17.92 11.99 -4.28
CA SER A 181 -18.53 13.31 -4.32
C SER A 181 -18.52 13.98 -2.95
N PHE A 182 -18.18 15.25 -2.94
CA PHE A 182 -18.26 16.17 -1.80
C PHE A 182 -19.19 17.37 -2.08
N GLN A 183 -19.97 17.33 -3.15
CA GLN A 183 -20.81 18.45 -3.59
C GLN A 183 -21.82 18.92 -2.54
N HIS A 184 -22.23 18.04 -1.66
CA HIS A 184 -23.16 18.33 -0.57
C HIS A 184 -22.49 18.87 0.70
N CYS A 185 -21.14 18.90 0.73
CA CYS A 185 -20.40 19.40 1.87
C CYS A 185 -20.27 20.93 1.81
N PRO A 186 -20.30 21.64 2.96
CA PRO A 186 -20.04 23.07 2.98
C PRO A 186 -18.62 23.40 2.48
N GLU A 187 -18.50 24.42 1.66
CA GLU A 187 -17.22 24.83 1.06
C GLU A 187 -16.13 25.11 2.13
N GLY A 188 -16.52 25.76 3.25
CA GLY A 188 -15.60 26.03 4.36
C GLY A 188 -14.98 24.77 4.94
N ALA A 189 -15.79 23.71 5.16
CA ALA A 189 -15.30 22.44 5.67
C ALA A 189 -14.33 21.75 4.69
N LEU A 190 -14.57 21.91 3.39
CA LEU A 190 -13.67 21.38 2.37
C LEU A 190 -12.33 22.15 2.36
N ARG A 191 -12.36 23.48 2.40
CA ARG A 191 -11.14 24.32 2.42
C ARG A 191 -10.25 24.08 3.64
N GLU A 192 -10.84 23.77 4.79
CA GLU A 192 -10.08 23.42 6.01
C GLU A 192 -9.44 22.05 5.96
N SER A 193 -9.95 21.17 5.09
CA SER A 193 -9.55 19.76 5.02
C SER A 193 -8.59 19.44 3.89
N PHE A 194 -8.48 20.33 2.92
CA PHE A 194 -7.65 20.24 1.72
C PHE A 194 -6.75 21.47 1.58
#